data_ff54af5fd401f3b42330939e6aea0b67
#
_entry.id   ff54af5fd401f3b42330939e6aea0b67
#
_cell.length_a   1.000
_cell.length_b   1.000
_cell.length_c   1.000
_cell.angle_alpha   90.00
_cell.angle_beta   90.00
_cell.angle_gamma   90.00
#
_symmetry.space_group_name_H-M   'P 1'
#
loop_
_entity.id
_entity.type
_entity.pdbx_description
1 polymer ?
#
loop_
_entity_poly.entity_id
_entity_poly.type
_entity_poly.pdbx_seq_one_letter_code
_entity_poly.pdbx_strand_id
1 'polypeptide(L)'
;MPITTRQKILDYLKRNRSVSSRELARALQMTPANARHHLGILAADGRVKVINQRQIGRGRPEKVYRLAGTLMGDNLSALVDALLTEADGKVQMEALGERIAGENKAVASQSLMRRLATAVERLNEMHYQARWEAGAEGPRIVLGHCPYAAVIEKHPNLCQMDTALLAKLLGGKVRQMAKLESGAGNLPYCAFVFAQK
;
A
#
# COMPACT_ATOMS: atom_id res chain seq x y z
N MET A 1 -11.33 10.25 22.67
CA MET A 1 -9.98 9.76 23.03
C MET A 1 -8.99 10.91 22.98
N PRO A 2 -8.09 11.07 23.94
CA PRO A 2 -7.10 12.14 23.91
C PRO A 2 -6.13 11.93 22.73
N ILE A 3 -5.92 12.98 21.95
CA ILE A 3 -4.97 13.00 20.84
C ILE A 3 -3.55 12.89 21.38
N THR A 4 -2.80 11.86 20.98
CA THR A 4 -1.42 11.65 21.43
C THR A 4 -0.48 12.72 20.88
N THR A 5 0.65 12.96 21.55
CA THR A 5 1.69 13.90 21.06
C THR A 5 2.17 13.54 19.66
N ARG A 6 2.34 12.26 19.34
CA ARG A 6 2.73 11.81 17.99
C ARG A 6 1.66 12.16 16.95
N GLN A 7 0.40 12.03 17.30
CA GLN A 7 -0.70 12.41 16.39
C GLN A 7 -0.69 13.91 16.12
N LYS A 8 -0.51 14.74 17.15
CA LYS A 8 -0.38 16.20 16.99
C LYS A 8 0.78 16.58 16.06
N ILE A 9 1.91 15.88 16.17
CA ILE A 9 3.08 16.09 15.30
C ILE A 9 2.76 15.73 13.85
N LEU A 10 2.12 14.59 13.60
CA LEU A 10 1.73 14.19 12.26
C LEU A 10 0.72 15.16 11.64
N ASP A 11 -0.27 15.60 12.41
CA ASP A 11 -1.27 16.58 11.94
C ASP A 11 -0.66 17.95 11.65
N TYR A 12 0.35 18.35 12.43
CA TYR A 12 1.13 19.55 12.14
C TYR A 12 1.91 19.41 10.84
N LEU A 13 2.59 18.26 10.64
CA LEU A 13 3.36 17.98 9.42
C LEU A 13 2.49 17.84 8.16
N LYS A 14 1.22 17.43 8.28
CA LYS A 14 0.26 17.43 7.15
C LYS A 14 0.00 18.83 6.60
N ARG A 15 -0.01 19.83 7.47
CA ARG A 15 -0.28 21.24 7.12
C ARG A 15 0.98 22.00 6.71
N ASN A 16 2.15 21.47 7.05
CA ASN A 16 3.43 22.12 6.83
C ASN A 16 4.35 21.19 6.02
N ARG A 17 4.92 21.68 4.94
CA ARG A 17 5.76 20.90 4.01
C ARG A 17 6.97 20.25 4.69
N SER A 18 7.57 20.97 5.65
CA SER A 18 8.71 20.50 6.42
C SER A 18 8.87 21.34 7.69
N VAL A 19 9.51 20.78 8.69
CA VAL A 19 9.70 21.43 9.98
C VAL A 19 11.00 20.98 10.64
N SER A 20 11.68 21.88 11.34
CA SER A 20 12.75 21.52 12.26
C SER A 20 12.20 21.18 13.64
N SER A 21 13.03 20.52 14.47
CA SER A 21 12.64 20.18 15.84
C SER A 21 12.35 21.43 16.70
N ARG A 22 13.01 22.55 16.42
CA ARG A 22 12.79 23.81 17.13
C ARG A 22 11.48 24.48 16.72
N GLU A 23 11.19 24.53 15.42
CA GLU A 23 9.91 25.05 14.90
C GLU A 23 8.74 24.26 15.44
N LEU A 24 8.84 22.92 15.41
CA LEU A 24 7.81 22.03 15.96
C LEU A 24 7.61 22.23 17.46
N ALA A 25 8.71 22.36 18.21
CA ALA A 25 8.66 22.58 19.66
C ALA A 25 7.90 23.88 20.01
N ARG A 26 8.16 24.97 19.27
CA ARG A 26 7.42 26.24 19.45
C ARG A 26 5.95 26.07 19.10
N ALA A 27 5.65 25.46 17.95
CA ALA A 27 4.27 25.31 17.46
C ALA A 27 3.39 24.46 18.40
N LEU A 28 3.95 23.41 19.00
CA LEU A 28 3.23 22.47 19.85
C LEU A 28 3.49 22.70 21.36
N GLN A 29 4.15 23.80 21.73
CA GLN A 29 4.44 24.19 23.12
C GLN A 29 5.16 23.08 23.91
N MET A 30 6.18 22.47 23.30
CA MET A 30 7.00 21.45 23.94
C MET A 30 8.49 21.80 23.88
N THR A 31 9.33 21.05 24.62
CA THR A 31 10.78 21.27 24.54
C THR A 31 11.37 20.74 23.22
N PRO A 32 12.44 21.37 22.68
CA PRO A 32 13.13 20.86 21.49
C PRO A 32 13.68 19.43 21.68
N ALA A 33 14.00 19.03 22.89
CA ALA A 33 14.44 17.68 23.22
C ALA A 33 13.29 16.66 23.03
N ASN A 34 12.10 17.00 23.55
CA ASN A 34 10.91 16.18 23.40
C ASN A 34 10.47 16.07 21.92
N ALA A 35 10.49 17.19 21.19
CA ALA A 35 10.21 17.19 19.75
C ALA A 35 11.18 16.28 18.99
N ARG A 36 12.50 16.34 19.27
CA ARG A 36 13.51 15.45 18.66
C ARG A 36 13.27 13.98 18.98
N HIS A 37 12.91 13.66 20.23
CA HIS A 37 12.60 12.29 20.64
C HIS A 37 11.45 11.70 19.83
N HIS A 38 10.32 12.42 19.77
CA HIS A 38 9.15 11.96 19.01
C HIS A 38 9.40 11.90 17.49
N LEU A 39 10.10 12.89 16.92
CA LEU A 39 10.50 12.88 15.51
C LEU A 39 11.44 11.71 15.19
N GLY A 40 12.34 11.35 16.13
CA GLY A 40 13.21 10.18 16.00
C GLY A 40 12.43 8.87 15.94
N ILE A 41 11.45 8.69 16.82
CA ILE A 41 10.57 7.52 16.80
C ILE A 41 9.77 7.47 15.48
N LEU A 42 9.13 8.58 15.10
CA LEU A 42 8.35 8.63 13.86
C LEU A 42 9.21 8.43 12.60
N ALA A 43 10.49 8.78 12.65
CA ALA A 43 11.43 8.52 11.56
C ALA A 43 11.85 7.04 11.52
N ALA A 44 12.07 6.42 12.69
CA ALA A 44 12.33 4.97 12.80
C ALA A 44 11.13 4.14 12.31
N ASP A 45 9.90 4.58 12.61
CA ASP A 45 8.65 3.99 12.13
C ASP A 45 8.38 4.26 10.63
N GLY A 46 9.26 4.99 9.93
CA GLY A 46 9.08 5.36 8.52
C GLY A 46 7.97 6.37 8.23
N ARG A 47 7.34 6.93 9.26
CA ARG A 47 6.21 7.89 9.13
C ARG A 47 6.67 9.31 8.81
N VAL A 48 7.90 9.64 9.15
CA VAL A 48 8.55 10.94 8.91
C VAL A 48 9.91 10.70 8.27
N LYS A 49 10.30 11.53 7.31
CA LYS A 49 11.61 11.49 6.65
C LYS A 49 12.45 12.73 6.99
N VAL A 50 13.74 12.53 7.24
CA VAL A 50 14.72 13.61 7.26
C VAL A 50 15.07 13.97 5.82
N ILE A 51 14.81 15.22 5.41
CA ILE A 51 15.00 15.66 4.02
C ILE A 51 16.22 16.54 3.82
N ASN A 52 16.67 17.20 4.87
CA ASN A 52 17.82 18.10 4.81
C ASN A 52 18.41 18.31 6.20
N GLN A 53 19.64 18.84 6.21
CA GLN A 53 20.27 19.40 7.40
C GLN A 53 20.55 20.89 7.12
N ARG A 54 19.83 21.77 7.81
CA ARG A 54 20.01 23.22 7.64
C ARG A 54 21.06 23.71 8.63
N GLN A 55 22.11 24.35 8.14
CA GLN A 55 23.08 25.01 8.99
C GLN A 55 22.58 26.41 9.29
N ILE A 56 22.27 26.69 10.55
CA ILE A 56 21.86 28.03 11.03
C ILE A 56 22.93 28.50 12.00
N GLY A 57 23.85 29.35 11.50
CA GLY A 57 24.95 29.92 12.30
C GLY A 57 26.05 28.89 12.63
N ARG A 58 26.85 29.23 13.69
CA ARG A 58 27.91 28.34 14.22
C ARG A 58 27.27 27.30 15.13
N GLY A 59 27.17 26.06 14.68
CA GLY A 59 26.61 24.98 15.48
C GLY A 59 26.34 23.71 14.64
N ARG A 60 25.87 22.66 15.33
CA ARG A 60 25.52 21.38 14.65
C ARG A 60 24.34 21.63 13.71
N PRO A 61 24.38 21.17 12.45
CA PRO A 61 23.29 21.30 11.49
C PRO A 61 21.96 20.76 12.05
N GLU A 62 20.89 21.52 11.86
CA GLU A 62 19.55 21.13 12.31
C GLU A 62 18.88 20.25 11.27
N LYS A 63 18.34 19.10 11.72
CA LYS A 63 17.58 18.20 10.86
C LYS A 63 16.21 18.79 10.53
N VAL A 64 15.86 18.76 9.26
CA VAL A 64 14.53 19.13 8.76
C VAL A 64 13.75 17.87 8.43
N TYR A 65 12.54 17.80 8.92
CA TYR A 65 11.65 16.64 8.83
C TYR A 65 10.44 16.96 7.96
N ARG A 66 9.97 15.99 7.23
CA ARG A 66 8.67 16.04 6.55
C ARG A 66 7.90 14.74 6.76
N LEU A 67 6.60 14.79 6.57
CA LEU A 67 5.77 13.59 6.54
C LEU A 67 6.24 12.66 5.41
N ALA A 68 6.23 11.35 5.64
CA ALA A 68 6.47 10.38 4.58
C ALA A 68 5.39 10.53 3.49
N GLY A 69 5.77 10.39 2.21
CA GLY A 69 4.84 10.60 1.08
C GLY A 69 3.56 9.77 1.19
N THR A 70 3.67 8.53 1.66
CA THR A 70 2.54 7.62 1.92
C THR A 70 1.52 8.15 2.94
N LEU A 71 1.90 9.10 3.81
CA LEU A 71 1.02 9.69 4.82
C LEU A 71 0.52 11.10 4.45
N MET A 72 1.07 11.69 3.38
CA MET A 72 0.59 13.02 2.92
C MET A 72 -0.76 12.93 2.22
N GLY A 73 -1.14 11.74 1.78
CA GLY A 73 -2.21 11.55 0.84
C GLY A 73 -1.78 11.98 -0.58
N ASP A 74 -2.47 11.49 -1.55
CA ASP A 74 -2.31 11.89 -2.95
C ASP A 74 -3.69 12.01 -3.61
N ASN A 75 -3.73 12.48 -4.83
CA ASN A 75 -4.95 12.60 -5.60
C ASN A 75 -5.10 11.46 -6.64
N LEU A 76 -4.33 10.36 -6.45
CA LEU A 76 -4.34 9.24 -7.39
C LEU A 76 -5.70 8.59 -7.52
N SER A 77 -6.43 8.42 -6.41
CA SER A 77 -7.78 7.83 -6.43
C SER A 77 -8.73 8.65 -7.29
N ALA A 78 -8.71 9.97 -7.16
CA ALA A 78 -9.55 10.86 -7.98
C ALA A 78 -9.13 10.85 -9.46
N LEU A 79 -7.82 10.81 -9.72
CA LEU A 79 -7.31 10.70 -11.09
C LEU A 79 -7.68 9.36 -11.72
N VAL A 80 -7.54 8.25 -10.99
CA VAL A 80 -7.92 6.92 -11.46
C VAL A 80 -9.44 6.84 -11.71
N ASP A 81 -10.26 7.37 -10.80
CA ASP A 81 -11.72 7.46 -10.97
C ASP A 81 -12.09 8.21 -12.26
N ALA A 82 -11.49 9.37 -12.49
CA ALA A 82 -11.71 10.16 -13.69
C ALA A 82 -11.26 9.41 -14.97
N LEU A 83 -10.06 8.82 -14.96
CA LEU A 83 -9.53 8.08 -16.12
C LEU A 83 -10.38 6.86 -16.47
N LEU A 84 -10.85 6.10 -15.48
CA LEU A 84 -11.69 4.93 -15.69
C LEU A 84 -13.10 5.34 -16.18
N THR A 85 -13.61 6.46 -15.69
CA THR A 85 -14.90 7.03 -16.16
C THR A 85 -14.80 7.50 -17.60
N GLU A 86 -13.78 8.28 -17.94
CA GLU A 86 -13.55 8.77 -19.31
C GLU A 86 -13.27 7.62 -20.31
N ALA A 87 -12.65 6.55 -19.84
CA ALA A 87 -12.37 5.38 -20.67
C ALA A 87 -13.61 4.57 -21.03
N ASP A 88 -14.75 4.78 -20.34
CA ASP A 88 -16.07 4.22 -20.65
C ASP A 88 -16.02 2.71 -21.00
N GLY A 89 -15.40 1.91 -20.14
CA GLY A 89 -15.27 0.46 -20.33
C GLY A 89 -14.27 0.00 -21.40
N LYS A 90 -13.59 0.92 -22.09
CA LYS A 90 -12.58 0.58 -23.12
C LYS A 90 -11.26 0.06 -22.58
N VAL A 91 -11.05 0.16 -21.25
CA VAL A 91 -9.87 -0.41 -20.60
C VAL A 91 -10.01 -1.93 -20.54
N GLN A 92 -9.08 -2.63 -21.16
CA GLN A 92 -8.99 -4.10 -21.08
C GLN A 92 -8.34 -4.48 -19.75
N MET A 93 -9.16 -4.91 -18.79
CA MET A 93 -8.73 -5.20 -17.42
C MET A 93 -7.73 -6.36 -17.37
N GLU A 94 -7.88 -7.33 -18.23
CA GLU A 94 -6.94 -8.46 -18.37
C GLU A 94 -5.54 -7.96 -18.78
N ALA A 95 -5.47 -7.14 -19.82
CA ALA A 95 -4.20 -6.57 -20.29
C ALA A 95 -3.54 -5.68 -19.24
N LEU A 96 -4.35 -4.95 -18.46
CA LEU A 96 -3.88 -4.13 -17.35
C LEU A 96 -3.28 -5.00 -16.23
N GLY A 97 -3.96 -6.09 -15.84
CA GLY A 97 -3.47 -7.04 -14.86
C GLY A 97 -2.16 -7.71 -15.28
N GLU A 98 -2.05 -8.12 -16.55
CA GLU A 98 -0.82 -8.68 -17.10
C GLU A 98 0.34 -7.68 -17.12
N ARG A 99 0.05 -6.42 -17.40
CA ARG A 99 1.05 -5.32 -17.37
C ARG A 99 1.56 -5.05 -15.97
N ILE A 100 0.66 -5.04 -14.97
CA ILE A 100 1.01 -4.86 -13.55
C ILE A 100 1.85 -6.04 -13.05
N ALA A 101 1.53 -7.27 -13.46
CA ALA A 101 2.30 -8.46 -13.13
C ALA A 101 3.76 -8.35 -13.63
N GLY A 102 3.96 -7.69 -14.77
CA GLY A 102 5.25 -7.58 -15.43
C GLY A 102 5.70 -8.87 -16.12
N GLU A 103 6.96 -8.92 -16.53
CA GLU A 103 7.54 -10.12 -17.11
C GLU A 103 7.85 -11.16 -16.03
N ASN A 104 7.31 -12.36 -16.21
CA ASN A 104 7.57 -13.51 -15.34
C ASN A 104 8.03 -14.71 -16.16
N LYS A 105 9.27 -14.64 -16.65
CA LYS A 105 9.85 -15.63 -17.59
C LYS A 105 10.06 -17.02 -16.97
N ALA A 106 10.10 -17.16 -15.66
CA ALA A 106 10.50 -18.39 -14.98
C ALA A 106 9.36 -19.20 -14.36
N VAL A 107 8.09 -18.80 -14.56
CA VAL A 107 6.95 -19.43 -13.86
C VAL A 107 6.76 -20.89 -14.25
N ALA A 108 6.90 -21.22 -15.54
CA ALA A 108 6.64 -22.57 -16.04
C ALA A 108 7.62 -23.63 -15.53
N SER A 109 8.84 -23.25 -15.16
CA SER A 109 9.89 -24.16 -14.65
C SER A 109 9.91 -24.31 -13.13
N GLN A 110 9.11 -23.54 -12.41
CA GLN A 110 9.09 -23.57 -10.95
C GLN A 110 8.02 -24.50 -10.39
N SER A 111 8.31 -25.11 -9.23
CA SER A 111 7.29 -25.87 -8.48
C SER A 111 6.13 -24.96 -8.07
N LEU A 112 4.93 -25.53 -7.94
CA LEU A 112 3.75 -24.79 -7.53
C LEU A 112 3.95 -24.01 -6.21
N MET A 113 4.59 -24.65 -5.23
CA MET A 113 4.88 -24.02 -3.93
C MET A 113 5.72 -22.76 -4.09
N ARG A 114 6.73 -22.81 -4.97
CA ARG A 114 7.59 -21.65 -5.23
C ARG A 114 6.83 -20.55 -5.95
N ARG A 115 5.98 -20.89 -6.90
CA ARG A 115 5.11 -19.92 -7.60
C ARG A 115 4.17 -19.22 -6.65
N LEU A 116 3.54 -19.96 -5.71
CA LEU A 116 2.64 -19.40 -4.70
C LEU A 116 3.40 -18.45 -3.74
N ALA A 117 4.58 -18.87 -3.25
CA ALA A 117 5.40 -18.04 -2.38
C ALA A 117 5.79 -16.72 -3.07
N THR A 118 6.35 -16.81 -4.28
CA THR A 118 6.76 -15.62 -5.07
C THR A 118 5.56 -14.71 -5.41
N ALA A 119 4.40 -15.30 -5.74
CA ALA A 119 3.19 -14.51 -6.00
C ALA A 119 2.74 -13.75 -4.75
N VAL A 120 2.76 -14.38 -3.57
CA VAL A 120 2.41 -13.73 -2.29
C VAL A 120 3.39 -12.61 -1.96
N GLU A 121 4.71 -12.83 -2.12
CA GLU A 121 5.72 -11.78 -1.93
C GLU A 121 5.44 -10.58 -2.84
N ARG A 122 5.22 -10.82 -4.13
CA ARG A 122 4.95 -9.78 -5.10
C ARG A 122 3.66 -9.01 -4.81
N LEU A 123 2.59 -9.70 -4.43
CA LEU A 123 1.33 -9.08 -4.03
C LEU A 123 1.48 -8.23 -2.76
N ASN A 124 2.31 -8.66 -1.81
CA ASN A 124 2.56 -7.91 -0.59
C ASN A 124 3.41 -6.65 -0.83
N GLU A 125 4.33 -6.67 -1.80
CA GLU A 125 4.98 -5.46 -2.30
C GLU A 125 3.96 -4.46 -2.89
N MET A 126 2.88 -4.97 -3.48
CA MET A 126 1.75 -4.18 -4.01
C MET A 126 0.65 -3.91 -2.98
N HIS A 127 0.90 -4.13 -1.70
CA HIS A 127 0.02 -3.82 -0.56
C HIS A 127 -1.28 -4.63 -0.44
N TYR A 128 -1.36 -5.84 -1.03
CA TYR A 128 -2.57 -6.68 -0.95
C TYR A 128 -2.75 -7.42 0.37
N GLN A 129 -1.77 -7.46 1.26
CA GLN A 129 -1.77 -8.31 2.46
C GLN A 129 -2.14 -9.76 2.11
N ALA A 130 -1.45 -10.28 1.11
CA ALA A 130 -1.72 -11.59 0.54
C ALA A 130 -1.14 -12.71 1.39
N ARG A 131 -1.85 -13.84 1.40
CA ARG A 131 -1.37 -15.13 1.87
C ARG A 131 -1.94 -16.23 1.00
N TRP A 132 -1.35 -17.41 1.02
CA TRP A 132 -1.93 -18.57 0.37
C TRP A 132 -2.32 -19.65 1.39
N GLU A 133 -3.31 -20.46 1.06
CA GLU A 133 -3.85 -21.53 1.90
C GLU A 133 -4.13 -22.75 1.04
N ALA A 134 -4.00 -23.95 1.62
CA ALA A 134 -4.49 -25.17 0.99
C ALA A 134 -6.03 -25.18 1.01
N GLY A 135 -6.66 -25.64 -0.05
CA GLY A 135 -8.12 -25.76 -0.17
C GLY A 135 -8.53 -27.02 -0.91
N ALA A 136 -9.78 -27.44 -0.74
CA ALA A 136 -10.32 -28.65 -1.36
C ALA A 136 -10.31 -28.61 -2.90
N GLU A 137 -10.49 -27.42 -3.50
CA GLU A 137 -10.47 -27.21 -4.95
C GLU A 137 -9.08 -26.82 -5.47
N GLY A 138 -8.05 -26.91 -4.64
CA GLY A 138 -6.69 -26.47 -4.94
C GLY A 138 -6.21 -25.33 -4.03
N PRO A 139 -4.96 -24.91 -4.19
CA PRO A 139 -4.44 -23.81 -3.41
C PRO A 139 -5.16 -22.50 -3.75
N ARG A 140 -5.44 -21.71 -2.72
CA ARG A 140 -6.09 -20.42 -2.86
C ARG A 140 -5.20 -19.29 -2.34
N ILE A 141 -5.27 -18.14 -3.00
CA ILE A 141 -4.68 -16.91 -2.52
C ILE A 141 -5.78 -16.06 -1.90
N VAL A 142 -5.54 -15.59 -0.69
CA VAL A 142 -6.41 -14.69 0.07
C VAL A 142 -5.76 -13.32 0.14
N LEU A 143 -6.50 -12.30 -0.28
CA LEU A 143 -6.10 -10.89 -0.24
C LEU A 143 -6.82 -10.24 0.93
N GLY A 144 -6.09 -9.84 1.95
CA GLY A 144 -6.62 -9.19 3.17
C GLY A 144 -6.79 -7.68 3.04
N HIS A 145 -6.35 -7.10 1.92
CA HIS A 145 -6.50 -5.67 1.62
C HIS A 145 -6.66 -5.48 0.11
N CYS A 146 -7.56 -4.57 -0.26
CA CYS A 146 -7.70 -4.13 -1.65
C CYS A 146 -6.98 -2.79 -1.83
N PRO A 147 -5.87 -2.71 -2.61
CA PRO A 147 -5.16 -1.46 -2.85
C PRO A 147 -6.01 -0.40 -3.57
N TYR A 148 -7.08 -0.85 -4.21
CA TYR A 148 -8.02 -0.01 -4.99
C TYR A 148 -9.32 0.30 -4.25
N ALA A 149 -9.36 0.08 -2.92
CA ALA A 149 -10.56 0.25 -2.10
C ALA A 149 -11.26 1.60 -2.29
N ALA A 150 -10.51 2.65 -2.58
CA ALA A 150 -11.06 3.99 -2.79
C ALA A 150 -11.89 4.15 -4.08
N VAL A 151 -11.73 3.25 -5.06
CA VAL A 151 -12.38 3.35 -6.38
C VAL A 151 -13.16 2.09 -6.78
N ILE A 152 -13.00 0.98 -6.05
CA ILE A 152 -13.55 -0.34 -6.42
C ILE A 152 -15.08 -0.37 -6.45
N GLU A 153 -15.75 0.45 -5.62
CA GLU A 153 -17.21 0.52 -5.60
C GLU A 153 -17.79 1.08 -6.90
N LYS A 154 -17.12 2.07 -7.48
CA LYS A 154 -17.49 2.68 -8.76
C LYS A 154 -17.02 1.87 -9.97
N HIS A 155 -15.89 1.19 -9.84
CA HIS A 155 -15.22 0.45 -10.91
C HIS A 155 -15.03 -1.04 -10.55
N PRO A 156 -16.09 -1.83 -10.37
CA PRO A 156 -16.01 -3.22 -9.91
C PRO A 156 -15.31 -4.17 -10.89
N ASN A 157 -15.14 -3.76 -12.15
CA ASN A 157 -14.36 -4.47 -13.17
C ASN A 157 -12.85 -4.56 -12.85
N LEU A 158 -12.32 -3.72 -11.97
CA LEU A 158 -10.95 -3.84 -11.47
C LEU A 158 -10.65 -5.21 -10.82
N CYS A 159 -11.67 -5.94 -10.34
CA CYS A 159 -11.47 -7.31 -9.85
C CYS A 159 -11.09 -8.30 -10.96
N GLN A 160 -11.44 -8.02 -12.23
CA GLN A 160 -10.99 -8.83 -13.38
C GLN A 160 -9.49 -8.64 -13.61
N MET A 161 -9.00 -7.41 -13.42
CA MET A 161 -7.58 -7.09 -13.44
C MET A 161 -6.81 -7.91 -12.38
N ASP A 162 -7.32 -8.02 -11.15
CA ASP A 162 -6.69 -8.83 -10.09
C ASP A 162 -6.66 -10.32 -10.46
N THR A 163 -7.71 -10.83 -11.11
CA THR A 163 -7.75 -12.21 -11.61
C THR A 163 -6.68 -12.46 -12.67
N ALA A 164 -6.51 -11.54 -13.62
CA ALA A 164 -5.49 -11.64 -14.66
C ALA A 164 -4.06 -11.49 -14.10
N LEU A 165 -3.87 -10.56 -13.16
CA LEU A 165 -2.62 -10.39 -12.41
C LEU A 165 -2.19 -11.71 -11.75
N LEU A 166 -3.10 -12.34 -11.00
CA LEU A 166 -2.85 -13.62 -10.33
C LEU A 166 -2.61 -14.76 -11.32
N ALA A 167 -3.37 -14.83 -12.41
CA ALA A 167 -3.18 -15.82 -13.46
C ALA A 167 -1.78 -15.73 -14.07
N LYS A 168 -1.29 -14.52 -14.32
CA LYS A 168 0.06 -14.26 -14.83
C LYS A 168 1.15 -14.63 -13.82
N LEU A 169 0.99 -14.23 -12.55
CA LEU A 169 1.94 -14.53 -11.49
C LEU A 169 2.05 -16.04 -11.20
N LEU A 170 0.94 -16.78 -11.28
CA LEU A 170 0.89 -18.22 -11.01
C LEU A 170 1.13 -19.08 -12.26
N GLY A 171 1.07 -18.50 -13.45
CA GLY A 171 1.25 -19.21 -14.71
C GLY A 171 0.12 -20.21 -15.01
N GLY A 172 -1.14 -19.85 -14.72
CA GLY A 172 -2.29 -20.71 -14.98
C GLY A 172 -3.63 -20.04 -14.68
N LYS A 173 -4.72 -20.82 -14.79
CA LYS A 173 -6.07 -20.29 -14.61
C LYS A 173 -6.36 -19.99 -13.13
N VAL A 174 -6.94 -18.82 -12.88
CA VAL A 174 -7.37 -18.38 -11.56
C VAL A 174 -8.85 -18.01 -11.62
N ARG A 175 -9.60 -18.36 -10.58
CA ARG A 175 -11.02 -18.02 -10.43
C ARG A 175 -11.24 -17.32 -9.10
N GLN A 176 -11.92 -16.20 -9.11
CA GLN A 176 -12.34 -15.52 -7.89
C GLN A 176 -13.44 -16.31 -7.19
N MET A 177 -13.28 -16.56 -5.90
CA MET A 177 -14.21 -17.31 -5.04
C MET A 177 -14.98 -16.40 -4.09
N ALA A 178 -14.30 -15.37 -3.57
CA ALA A 178 -14.86 -14.39 -2.66
C ALA A 178 -14.46 -12.99 -3.09
N LYS A 179 -15.38 -12.03 -2.98
CA LYS A 179 -15.18 -10.62 -3.32
C LYS A 179 -15.63 -9.75 -2.16
N LEU A 180 -14.66 -9.16 -1.44
CA LEU A 180 -14.88 -8.28 -0.28
C LEU A 180 -15.84 -8.89 0.75
N GLU A 181 -15.75 -10.19 0.95
CA GLU A 181 -16.56 -10.89 1.95
C GLU A 181 -16.03 -10.62 3.36
N SER A 182 -16.94 -10.58 4.34
CA SER A 182 -16.56 -10.42 5.74
C SER A 182 -15.92 -11.70 6.28
N GLY A 183 -14.64 -11.62 6.66
CA GLY A 183 -13.90 -12.72 7.28
C GLY A 183 -13.90 -12.68 8.80
N ALA A 184 -13.02 -13.46 9.40
CA ALA A 184 -12.77 -13.42 10.84
C ALA A 184 -12.38 -12.00 11.28
N GLY A 185 -13.05 -11.47 12.29
CA GLY A 185 -12.84 -10.08 12.76
C GLY A 185 -13.54 -9.01 11.91
N ASN A 186 -14.51 -9.39 11.06
CA ASN A 186 -15.30 -8.49 10.21
C ASN A 186 -14.46 -7.63 9.23
N LEU A 187 -13.27 -8.11 8.86
CA LEU A 187 -12.43 -7.47 7.86
C LEU A 187 -12.74 -8.03 6.46
N PRO A 188 -12.93 -7.19 5.44
CA PRO A 188 -13.21 -7.64 4.08
C PRO A 188 -11.99 -8.34 3.47
N TYR A 189 -12.23 -9.41 2.72
CA TYR A 189 -11.20 -10.14 2.00
C TYR A 189 -11.68 -10.58 0.61
N CYS A 190 -10.74 -10.81 -0.29
CA CYS A 190 -10.97 -11.49 -1.56
C CYS A 190 -10.24 -12.83 -1.58
N ALA A 191 -10.81 -13.84 -2.22
CA ALA A 191 -10.17 -15.14 -2.36
C ALA A 191 -10.20 -15.61 -3.80
N PHE A 192 -9.10 -16.22 -4.23
CA PHE A 192 -8.90 -16.72 -5.59
C PHE A 192 -8.35 -18.15 -5.53
N VAL A 193 -8.96 -19.07 -6.27
CA VAL A 193 -8.50 -20.45 -6.40
C VAL A 193 -7.66 -20.60 -7.66
N PHE A 194 -6.53 -21.28 -7.54
CA PHE A 194 -5.69 -21.65 -8.67
C PHE A 194 -6.07 -23.04 -9.14
N ALA A 195 -6.64 -23.14 -10.36
CA ALA A 195 -6.94 -24.42 -10.98
C ALA A 195 -5.65 -25.02 -11.56
N GLN A 196 -5.22 -26.16 -11.03
CA GLN A 196 -4.23 -26.99 -11.69
C GLN A 196 -4.88 -27.60 -12.94
N LYS A 197 -4.15 -27.56 -14.07
CA LYS A 197 -4.51 -28.34 -15.26
C LYS A 197 -4.29 -29.82 -15.01
#